data_5baa46a43c3b07642384c6ed20cfa7a1
#
_entry.id   5baa46a43c3b07642384c6ed20cfa7a1
#
_cell.length_a   1.000
_cell.length_b   1.000
_cell.length_c   1.000
_cell.angle_alpha   90.00
_cell.angle_beta   90.00
_cell.angle_gamma   90.00
#
_symmetry.space_group_name_H-M   'P 1'
#
loop_
_entity.id
_entity.type
_entity.pdbx_description
1 polymer ?
#
loop_
_entity_poly.entity_id
_entity_poly.type
_entity_poly.pdbx_seq_one_letter_code
_entity_poly.pdbx_strand_id
1 'polypeptide(L)'
;MTTTQLPDTASPSPLEVDLAVLPKVSLHDHLDGGLRVGTVLDLAREAGVDVPADTVEGLAEWIAEHANGESLEKYLQVFALTTAVMQTREQLRRVAREFVEDLVADGVVYGEIRWAPEQLSLIHI
;
A
#
# COMPACT_ATOMS: atom_id res chain seq x y z
N MET A 1 -61.16 26.57 12.12
CA MET A 1 -60.43 25.39 11.55
C MET A 1 -58.98 25.55 11.90
N THR A 2 -58.48 24.79 12.91
CA THR A 2 -57.14 24.89 13.43
C THR A 2 -56.29 23.80 12.73
N THR A 3 -55.37 24.20 11.88
CA THR A 3 -54.46 23.28 11.19
C THR A 3 -53.39 22.85 12.17
N THR A 4 -53.44 21.60 12.63
CA THR A 4 -52.37 20.99 13.43
C THR A 4 -51.21 20.64 12.52
N GLN A 5 -50.11 21.37 12.65
CA GLN A 5 -48.87 21.10 11.96
C GLN A 5 -48.19 19.90 12.66
N LEU A 6 -47.97 18.81 11.92
CA LEU A 6 -47.18 17.66 12.39
C LEU A 6 -45.73 18.07 12.62
N PRO A 7 -45.06 17.55 13.66
CA PRO A 7 -43.65 17.84 13.89
C PRO A 7 -42.80 17.29 12.76
N ASP A 8 -41.90 18.14 12.28
CA ASP A 8 -40.89 17.79 11.30
C ASP A 8 -40.00 16.69 11.89
N THR A 9 -40.14 15.48 11.37
CA THR A 9 -39.22 14.38 11.74
C THR A 9 -37.90 14.63 11.06
N ALA A 10 -37.00 15.33 11.75
CA ALA A 10 -35.62 15.45 11.32
C ALA A 10 -35.05 14.04 11.06
N SER A 11 -34.69 13.80 9.81
CA SER A 11 -33.97 12.56 9.43
C SER A 11 -32.71 12.46 10.32
N PRO A 12 -32.41 11.27 10.90
CA PRO A 12 -31.21 11.11 11.71
C PRO A 12 -30.00 11.49 10.86
N SER A 13 -29.17 12.37 11.40
CA SER A 13 -27.88 12.71 10.81
C SER A 13 -27.09 11.41 10.58
N PRO A 14 -26.44 11.21 9.42
CA PRO A 14 -25.61 10.04 9.22
C PRO A 14 -24.57 9.98 10.36
N LEU A 15 -24.45 8.82 11.00
CA LEU A 15 -23.44 8.60 12.03
C LEU A 15 -22.07 8.88 11.38
N GLU A 16 -21.39 9.91 11.85
CA GLU A 16 -19.99 10.14 11.49
C GLU A 16 -19.17 9.02 12.14
N VAL A 17 -18.86 8.00 11.34
CA VAL A 17 -18.01 6.89 11.75
C VAL A 17 -16.56 7.28 11.43
N ASP A 18 -15.73 7.38 12.45
CA ASP A 18 -14.27 7.53 12.25
C ASP A 18 -13.71 6.21 11.73
N LEU A 19 -13.41 6.18 10.43
CA LEU A 19 -12.86 5.00 9.75
C LEU A 19 -11.46 4.63 10.26
N ALA A 20 -10.72 5.56 10.86
CA ALA A 20 -9.39 5.30 11.37
C ALA A 20 -9.38 4.36 12.58
N VAL A 21 -10.45 4.37 13.39
CA VAL A 21 -10.55 3.53 14.59
C VAL A 21 -11.30 2.22 14.38
N LEU A 22 -11.86 2.00 13.19
CA LEU A 22 -12.55 0.74 12.90
C LEU A 22 -11.54 -0.39 12.64
N PRO A 23 -11.81 -1.61 13.16
CA PRO A 23 -11.03 -2.78 12.76
C PRO A 23 -11.27 -3.08 11.27
N LYS A 24 -10.19 -3.31 10.54
CA LYS A 24 -10.20 -3.53 9.10
C LYS A 24 -9.76 -4.95 8.75
N VAL A 25 -10.14 -5.39 7.56
CA VAL A 25 -9.72 -6.67 6.98
C VAL A 25 -9.17 -6.39 5.58
N SER A 26 -7.96 -6.87 5.27
CA SER A 26 -7.36 -6.83 3.94
C SER A 26 -7.33 -8.22 3.33
N LEU A 27 -8.11 -8.45 2.27
CA LEU A 27 -8.33 -9.80 1.70
C LEU A 27 -7.53 -10.09 0.43
N HIS A 28 -6.80 -9.15 -0.12
CA HIS A 28 -6.01 -9.34 -1.33
C HIS A 28 -4.94 -8.28 -1.43
N ASP A 29 -3.94 -8.39 -0.58
CA ASP A 29 -2.90 -7.36 -0.48
C ASP A 29 -1.57 -7.87 -1.02
N HIS A 30 -0.96 -7.10 -1.91
CA HIS A 30 0.26 -7.47 -2.59
C HIS A 30 1.50 -6.97 -1.83
N LEU A 31 2.32 -7.90 -1.33
CA LEU A 31 3.57 -7.58 -0.65
C LEU A 31 4.50 -6.71 -1.52
N ASP A 32 4.55 -7.02 -2.81
CA ASP A 32 5.37 -6.32 -3.81
C ASP A 32 4.82 -4.95 -4.22
N GLY A 33 3.59 -4.62 -3.83
CA GLY A 33 2.98 -3.31 -4.01
C GLY A 33 3.00 -2.40 -2.78
N GLY A 34 3.29 -2.93 -1.60
CA GLY A 34 3.14 -2.25 -0.31
C GLY A 34 4.43 -1.74 0.32
N LEU A 35 5.53 -1.60 -0.43
CA LEU A 35 6.80 -1.15 0.15
C LEU A 35 6.77 0.33 0.53
N ARG A 36 7.31 0.64 1.70
CA ARG A 36 7.60 2.03 2.08
C ARG A 36 8.61 2.63 1.12
N VAL A 37 8.36 3.85 0.64
CA VAL A 37 9.23 4.52 -0.35
C VAL A 37 10.68 4.65 0.15
N GLY A 38 10.86 5.00 1.43
CA GLY A 38 12.18 5.05 2.05
C GLY A 38 12.90 3.72 2.04
N THR A 39 12.16 2.62 2.24
CA THR A 39 12.72 1.26 2.18
C THR A 39 13.15 0.88 0.77
N VAL A 40 12.38 1.26 -0.25
CA VAL A 40 12.79 1.05 -1.65
C VAL A 40 14.13 1.73 -1.94
N LEU A 41 14.30 3.00 -1.50
CA LEU A 41 15.56 3.74 -1.67
C LEU A 41 16.74 3.09 -0.95
N ASP A 42 16.54 2.68 0.30
CA ASP A 42 17.59 2.02 1.10
C ASP A 42 18.04 0.73 0.42
N LEU A 43 17.08 -0.14 0.10
CA LEU A 43 17.36 -1.43 -0.52
C LEU A 43 17.94 -1.30 -1.92
N ALA A 44 17.51 -0.30 -2.70
CA ALA A 44 18.09 -0.01 -4.02
C ALA A 44 19.57 0.40 -3.91
N ARG A 45 19.92 1.25 -2.94
CA ARG A 45 21.32 1.62 -2.67
C ARG A 45 22.16 0.41 -2.26
N GLU A 46 21.63 -0.44 -1.39
CA GLU A 46 22.31 -1.67 -0.94
C GLU A 46 22.53 -2.67 -2.09
N ALA A 47 21.55 -2.79 -2.99
CA ALA A 47 21.56 -3.73 -4.11
C ALA A 47 22.21 -3.19 -5.39
N GLY A 48 22.50 -1.88 -5.47
CA GLY A 48 22.99 -1.23 -6.68
C GLY A 48 21.92 -1.17 -7.78
N VAL A 49 20.64 -1.05 -7.41
CA VAL A 49 19.52 -0.90 -8.34
C VAL A 49 19.29 0.57 -8.63
N ASP A 50 19.21 0.91 -9.92
CA ASP A 50 18.91 2.27 -10.35
C ASP A 50 17.45 2.64 -9.99
N VAL A 51 17.28 3.86 -9.48
CA VAL A 51 15.97 4.42 -9.10
C VAL A 51 15.69 5.69 -9.90
N PRO A 52 14.42 5.97 -10.23
CA PRO A 52 14.06 7.17 -11.00
C PRO A 52 14.23 8.48 -10.23
N ALA A 53 14.33 8.42 -8.91
CA ALA A 53 14.63 9.55 -8.04
C ALA A 53 15.37 9.07 -6.79
N ASP A 54 16.28 9.89 -6.25
CA ASP A 54 17.15 9.57 -5.11
C ASP A 54 16.64 10.11 -3.76
N THR A 55 15.48 10.80 -3.78
CA THR A 55 14.77 11.30 -2.59
C THR A 55 13.45 10.60 -2.38
N VAL A 56 12.99 10.55 -1.12
CA VAL A 56 11.71 9.93 -0.76
C VAL A 56 10.55 10.63 -1.47
N GLU A 57 10.57 11.95 -1.47
CA GLU A 57 9.54 12.78 -2.10
C GLU A 57 9.49 12.57 -3.61
N GLY A 58 10.64 12.62 -4.28
CA GLY A 58 10.72 12.44 -5.73
C GLY A 58 10.32 11.03 -6.16
N LEU A 59 10.72 10.00 -5.40
CA LEU A 59 10.31 8.63 -5.71
C LEU A 59 8.82 8.41 -5.42
N ALA A 60 8.27 9.02 -4.38
CA ALA A 60 6.83 8.96 -4.09
C ALA A 60 6.00 9.61 -5.20
N GLU A 61 6.43 10.77 -5.72
CA GLU A 61 5.79 11.43 -6.85
C GLU A 61 5.82 10.55 -8.11
N TRP A 62 6.99 9.97 -8.41
CA TRP A 62 7.13 9.06 -9.55
C TRP A 62 6.22 7.83 -9.42
N ILE A 63 6.17 7.19 -8.25
CA ILE A 63 5.28 6.05 -7.98
C ILE A 63 3.82 6.47 -8.16
N ALA A 64 3.41 7.60 -7.59
CA ALA A 64 2.03 8.08 -7.68
C ALA A 64 1.62 8.38 -9.15
N GLU A 65 2.50 8.98 -9.94
CA GLU A 65 2.26 9.24 -11.35
C GLU A 65 2.09 7.93 -12.15
N HIS A 66 2.92 6.93 -11.88
CA HIS A 66 2.89 5.67 -12.60
C HIS A 66 1.77 4.74 -12.14
N ALA A 67 1.45 4.73 -10.84
CA ALA A 67 0.37 3.93 -10.28
C ALA A 67 -1.02 4.45 -10.66
N ASN A 68 -1.18 5.78 -10.76
CA ASN A 68 -2.44 6.41 -11.15
C ASN A 68 -2.58 6.68 -12.66
N GLY A 69 -1.57 6.31 -13.44
CA GLY A 69 -1.56 6.49 -14.88
C GLY A 69 -2.56 5.57 -15.58
N GLU A 70 -3.07 6.03 -16.75
CA GLU A 70 -3.99 5.25 -17.59
C GLU A 70 -3.32 4.08 -18.33
N SER A 71 -2.01 3.87 -18.13
CA SER A 71 -1.20 2.86 -18.84
C SER A 71 -0.78 1.73 -17.90
N LEU A 72 -1.20 0.51 -18.25
CA LEU A 72 -0.74 -0.71 -17.60
C LEU A 72 0.80 -0.84 -17.64
N GLU A 73 1.43 -0.40 -18.72
CA GLU A 73 2.88 -0.44 -18.87
C GLU A 73 3.58 0.41 -17.80
N LYS A 74 3.10 1.64 -17.54
CA LYS A 74 3.62 2.50 -16.48
C LYS A 74 3.42 1.87 -15.10
N TYR A 75 2.24 1.32 -14.84
CA TYR A 75 1.93 0.63 -13.60
C TYR A 75 2.90 -0.54 -13.35
N LEU A 76 3.19 -1.34 -14.36
CA LEU A 76 4.13 -2.46 -14.25
C LEU A 76 5.59 -2.02 -14.00
N GLN A 77 5.98 -0.79 -14.33
CA GLN A 77 7.31 -0.26 -14.02
C GLN A 77 7.50 -0.09 -12.50
N VAL A 78 6.45 0.26 -11.77
CA VAL A 78 6.51 0.32 -10.30
C VAL A 78 6.81 -1.07 -9.72
N PHE A 79 6.12 -2.10 -10.20
CA PHE A 79 6.39 -3.48 -9.77
C PHE A 79 7.78 -3.97 -10.17
N ALA A 80 8.28 -3.59 -11.33
CA ALA A 80 9.64 -3.93 -11.73
C ALA A 80 10.68 -3.36 -10.75
N LEU A 81 10.47 -2.13 -10.27
CA LEU A 81 11.33 -1.51 -9.27
C LEU A 81 11.22 -2.21 -7.91
N THR A 82 10.01 -2.42 -7.41
CA THR A 82 9.80 -3.01 -6.09
C THR A 82 10.28 -4.45 -6.01
N THR A 83 10.06 -5.24 -7.06
CA THR A 83 10.58 -6.62 -7.13
C THR A 83 12.10 -6.66 -7.25
N ALA A 84 12.73 -5.71 -7.95
CA ALA A 84 14.20 -5.65 -8.07
C ALA A 84 14.91 -5.48 -6.72
N VAL A 85 14.26 -4.86 -5.74
CA VAL A 85 14.83 -4.66 -4.39
C VAL A 85 14.40 -5.75 -3.38
N MET A 86 13.72 -6.81 -3.82
CA MET A 86 13.27 -7.93 -2.99
C MET A 86 13.89 -9.27 -3.44
N GLN A 87 15.19 -9.29 -3.72
CA GLN A 87 15.87 -10.46 -4.28
C GLN A 87 16.67 -11.27 -3.24
N THR A 88 16.84 -10.76 -2.03
CA THR A 88 17.53 -11.48 -0.95
C THR A 88 16.58 -11.80 0.20
N ARG A 89 16.98 -12.79 1.02
CA ARG A 89 16.24 -13.17 2.21
C ARG A 89 16.08 -12.01 3.21
N GLU A 90 17.12 -11.21 3.36
CA GLU A 90 17.14 -10.07 4.27
C GLU A 90 16.20 -8.97 3.80
N GLN A 91 16.21 -8.67 2.50
CA GLN A 91 15.29 -7.72 1.88
C GLN A 91 13.84 -8.15 2.04
N LEU A 92 13.52 -9.39 1.67
CA LEU A 92 12.18 -9.97 1.82
C LEU A 92 11.71 -9.95 3.27
N ARG A 93 12.60 -10.28 4.22
CA ARG A 93 12.29 -10.24 5.65
C ARG A 93 11.98 -8.84 6.15
N ARG A 94 12.75 -7.82 5.69
CA ARG A 94 12.51 -6.42 6.03
C ARG A 94 11.15 -5.97 5.51
N VAL A 95 10.90 -6.16 4.21
CA VAL A 95 9.66 -5.75 3.55
C VAL A 95 8.45 -6.42 4.18
N ALA A 96 8.48 -7.75 4.38
CA ALA A 96 7.37 -8.48 4.99
C ALA A 96 7.06 -8.01 6.43
N ARG A 97 8.08 -7.67 7.22
CA ARG A 97 7.89 -7.13 8.57
C ARG A 97 7.25 -5.74 8.53
N GLU A 98 7.81 -4.83 7.71
CA GLU A 98 7.30 -3.47 7.57
C GLU A 98 5.86 -3.46 7.07
N PHE A 99 5.53 -4.36 6.13
CA PHE A 99 4.17 -4.53 5.63
C PHE A 99 3.19 -4.89 6.75
N VAL A 100 3.54 -5.84 7.63
CA VAL A 100 2.70 -6.21 8.78
C VAL A 100 2.60 -5.05 9.79
N GLU A 101 3.69 -4.33 10.03
CA GLU A 101 3.69 -3.15 10.90
C GLU A 101 2.71 -2.07 10.39
N ASP A 102 2.67 -1.84 9.08
CA ASP A 102 1.78 -0.86 8.46
C ASP A 102 0.31 -1.31 8.52
N LEU A 103 0.03 -2.59 8.29
CA LEU A 103 -1.31 -3.15 8.48
C LEU A 103 -1.81 -2.96 9.92
N VAL A 104 -0.94 -3.25 10.91
CA VAL A 104 -1.28 -3.07 12.33
C VAL A 104 -1.51 -1.60 12.67
N ALA A 105 -0.67 -0.70 12.14
CA ALA A 105 -0.81 0.75 12.35
C ALA A 105 -2.12 1.29 11.77
N ASP A 106 -2.62 0.71 10.67
CA ASP A 106 -3.91 1.05 10.07
C ASP A 106 -5.12 0.33 10.73
N GLY A 107 -4.91 -0.45 11.79
CA GLY A 107 -5.98 -1.15 12.49
C GLY A 107 -6.50 -2.41 11.78
N VAL A 108 -5.70 -2.99 10.90
CA VAL A 108 -6.03 -4.26 10.24
C VAL A 108 -5.87 -5.40 11.23
N VAL A 109 -6.93 -6.17 11.45
CA VAL A 109 -6.99 -7.30 12.38
C VAL A 109 -6.86 -8.66 11.68
N TYR A 110 -7.03 -8.69 10.36
CA TYR A 110 -6.81 -9.86 9.52
C TYR A 110 -6.33 -9.42 8.14
N GLY A 111 -5.25 -10.02 7.63
CA GLY A 111 -4.69 -9.72 6.32
C GLY A 111 -4.32 -10.97 5.54
N GLU A 112 -4.64 -10.99 4.24
CA GLU A 112 -4.20 -12.00 3.27
C GLU A 112 -3.16 -11.38 2.35
N ILE A 113 -1.90 -11.76 2.54
CA ILE A 113 -0.76 -11.23 1.79
C ILE A 113 -0.47 -12.14 0.60
N ARG A 114 -0.27 -11.57 -0.57
CA ARG A 114 0.06 -12.26 -1.83
C ARG A 114 1.37 -11.74 -2.40
N TRP A 115 2.04 -12.58 -3.15
CA TRP A 115 3.24 -12.22 -3.92
C TRP A 115 3.46 -13.24 -5.04
N ALA A 116 4.31 -12.89 -6.01
CA ALA A 116 4.75 -13.78 -7.08
C ALA A 116 6.14 -14.35 -6.73
N PRO A 117 6.24 -15.57 -6.17
CA PRO A 117 7.51 -16.13 -5.69
C PRO A 117 8.57 -16.23 -6.79
N GLU A 118 8.13 -16.48 -8.02
CA GLU A 118 9.01 -16.58 -9.21
C GLU A 118 9.70 -15.28 -9.59
N GLN A 119 9.21 -14.14 -9.10
CA GLN A 119 9.81 -12.81 -9.32
C GLN A 119 10.69 -12.37 -8.16
N LEU A 120 10.61 -13.07 -7.02
CA LEU A 120 11.33 -12.74 -5.80
C LEU A 120 12.38 -13.81 -5.52
N SER A 121 13.64 -13.37 -5.35
CA SER A 121 14.73 -14.28 -4.98
C SER A 121 14.92 -15.45 -5.95
N LEU A 122 15.05 -15.18 -7.23
CA LEU A 122 15.25 -16.19 -8.29
C LEU A 122 16.41 -17.18 -8.04
N ILE A 123 17.31 -16.86 -7.10
CA ILE A 123 18.48 -17.70 -6.77
C ILE A 123 18.09 -18.92 -5.91
N HIS A 124 16.91 -18.91 -5.30
CA HIS A 124 16.49 -19.92 -4.32
C HIS A 124 15.30 -20.78 -4.77
N ILE A 125 14.87 -20.62 -5.99
CA ILE A 125 13.89 -21.48 -6.65
C ILE A 125 14.63 -22.48 -7.59
#